data_b3ead38e9e59b938be2840e3b457310c
#
_entry.id   b3ead38e9e59b938be2840e3b457310c
#
_cell.length_a   1.000
_cell.length_b   1.000
_cell.length_c   1.000
_cell.angle_alpha   90.00
_cell.angle_beta   90.00
_cell.angle_gamma   90.00
#
_symmetry.space_group_name_H-M   'P 1'
#
loop_
_entity.id
_entity.type
_entity.pdbx_description
1 polymer ?
#
loop_
_entity_poly.entity_id
_entity_poly.type
_entity_poly.pdbx_seq_one_letter_code
_entity_poly.pdbx_strand_id
1 'polypeptide(L)'
;MSDTKLPSEDHESDANDEQNTDVSVPTDAPQPTETNAPKQTLSRLLRFPLKWSRSSEARAITTTMAGAAVLAAVRAFTKNRGKNRTKLDEVQEAPVPVTAPEKTAKKQKKQLSNSLADRREMLEQGGGQKRIDAQHARGKFTARERIARILDADSFEEHGPYIEHRHSAFGLDQQRHPGDGIVTGFGRIDGRRVAICSQDFTVLGGSFSEIQALKIGRLLEAATAAGLPILTLLDSVGARIQEGVWSLAGFGDLFWRNTQASGVVPQISVMLGPCAGGAVYSPGLTDFVIMARGTSYMFITGPDVIRTVTGEEVDIDTLGGAETHAARSGVAHFVAEDEDGALVLAKRLLSYLPSNNADDAPTSETDENVTSPNADALDKVIPPTTEEAYDIREAIKLIADLESFLEVHADFAPNAVVGFARIDGQVAGFIANQPAHLAGVLDIDASDKIARFIRFADAFNIPLITLVDCPGFLPGAGQEHQGIIRHGAKIVYAYSEATVPKISVVLRKAYGGAYIVMSSKMIRTDVCLAWPSAEIAVMGAKGAVSILYARQLKAAAPEEREQKRQQLEDEFQQEFNSPFVAASSGHIDDVIYPRETRARIIAALDYLKDKQPATLPKKHGNIPL
;
A
#
# COMPACT_ATOMS: atom_id res chain seq x y z
N MET A 1 -41.23 35.57 -36.00
CA MET A 1 -41.01 35.24 -37.43
C MET A 1 -40.08 34.07 -37.42
N SER A 2 -40.41 33.00 -37.73
CA SER A 2 -41.34 32.01 -38.32
C SER A 2 -40.83 30.65 -37.86
N ASP A 3 -41.57 29.89 -37.11
CA ASP A 3 -42.45 28.79 -37.47
C ASP A 3 -41.90 27.77 -38.47
N THR A 4 -41.72 26.53 -38.03
CA THR A 4 -42.21 25.31 -38.68
C THR A 4 -42.06 24.09 -37.77
N LYS A 5 -43.11 23.65 -37.18
CA LYS A 5 -43.96 22.43 -37.14
C LYS A 5 -43.27 21.07 -37.36
N LEU A 6 -43.57 20.21 -36.35
CA LEU A 6 -43.62 18.74 -36.34
C LEU A 6 -44.60 18.16 -37.39
N PRO A 7 -44.47 16.84 -37.66
CA PRO A 7 -45.69 16.03 -37.44
C PRO A 7 -45.46 14.79 -36.56
N SER A 8 -46.52 14.53 -35.80
CA SER A 8 -46.88 13.31 -35.08
C SER A 8 -47.44 12.25 -36.07
N GLU A 9 -47.24 10.98 -35.83
CA GLU A 9 -48.17 9.92 -36.19
C GLU A 9 -48.19 8.81 -35.15
N ASP A 10 -49.40 8.61 -34.63
CA ASP A 10 -49.85 7.51 -33.78
C ASP A 10 -49.94 6.20 -34.59
N HIS A 11 -49.78 5.05 -33.95
CA HIS A 11 -50.62 3.88 -34.18
C HIS A 11 -50.66 2.92 -33.00
N GLU A 12 -51.87 2.55 -32.71
CA GLU A 12 -52.47 1.70 -31.70
C GLU A 12 -51.98 0.24 -31.65
N SER A 13 -52.05 -0.26 -30.42
CA SER A 13 -52.55 -1.53 -29.88
C SER A 13 -52.68 -2.75 -30.81
N ASP A 14 -52.19 -3.93 -30.35
CA ASP A 14 -53.07 -5.06 -30.09
C ASP A 14 -52.42 -6.11 -29.14
N ALA A 15 -53.30 -6.74 -28.41
CA ALA A 15 -53.06 -7.69 -27.35
C ALA A 15 -53.03 -9.15 -27.84
N ASN A 16 -52.59 -10.03 -26.93
CA ASN A 16 -52.75 -11.48 -26.85
C ASN A 16 -51.85 -12.37 -27.71
N ASP A 17 -51.02 -13.22 -27.06
CA ASP A 17 -51.39 -14.60 -26.77
C ASP A 17 -50.33 -15.33 -25.94
N GLU A 18 -50.81 -16.01 -24.93
CA GLU A 18 -50.07 -17.03 -24.16
C GLU A 18 -49.75 -18.23 -25.06
N GLN A 19 -48.50 -18.71 -25.06
CA GLN A 19 -48.24 -20.14 -25.31
C GLN A 19 -47.05 -20.64 -24.49
N ASN A 20 -47.40 -21.41 -23.52
CA ASN A 20 -46.64 -22.35 -22.73
C ASN A 20 -46.02 -23.42 -23.63
N THR A 21 -44.68 -23.56 -23.65
CA THR A 21 -44.04 -24.77 -24.17
C THR A 21 -42.99 -25.27 -23.19
N ASP A 22 -43.39 -26.33 -22.51
CA ASP A 22 -42.58 -27.29 -21.75
C ASP A 22 -41.48 -27.87 -22.68
N VAL A 23 -40.22 -27.76 -22.32
CA VAL A 23 -39.10 -28.47 -22.93
C VAL A 23 -38.39 -29.30 -21.87
N SER A 24 -38.70 -30.58 -21.88
CA SER A 24 -38.07 -31.67 -21.16
C SER A 24 -36.57 -31.79 -21.53
N VAL A 25 -35.73 -31.92 -20.50
CA VAL A 25 -34.32 -32.26 -20.60
C VAL A 25 -34.14 -33.77 -20.69
N PRO A 26 -33.35 -34.32 -21.65
CA PRO A 26 -32.98 -35.73 -21.63
C PRO A 26 -31.78 -35.96 -20.69
N THR A 27 -31.94 -36.82 -19.74
CA THR A 27 -30.88 -37.49 -18.96
C THR A 27 -30.29 -38.61 -19.81
N ASP A 28 -29.02 -38.53 -20.17
CA ASP A 28 -28.14 -39.68 -20.39
C ASP A 28 -26.67 -39.22 -20.41
N ALA A 29 -25.92 -39.65 -19.38
CA ALA A 29 -24.48 -39.63 -19.37
C ALA A 29 -23.95 -41.00 -18.94
N PRO A 30 -23.04 -41.63 -19.71
CA PRO A 30 -22.51 -42.94 -19.40
C PRO A 30 -21.45 -42.91 -18.32
N GLN A 31 -21.48 -43.87 -17.42
CA GLN A 31 -20.47 -44.14 -16.40
C GLN A 31 -19.16 -44.67 -17.00
N PRO A 32 -18.00 -44.31 -16.50
CA PRO A 32 -16.75 -44.95 -16.91
C PRO A 32 -16.46 -46.20 -16.12
N THR A 33 -16.10 -47.25 -16.86
CA THR A 33 -15.66 -48.56 -16.41
C THR A 33 -14.34 -48.52 -15.67
N GLU A 34 -14.26 -49.28 -14.56
CA GLU A 34 -13.05 -49.58 -13.81
C GLU A 34 -12.06 -50.41 -14.65
N THR A 35 -10.79 -49.95 -14.74
CA THR A 35 -9.66 -50.81 -15.12
C THR A 35 -8.64 -50.83 -13.98
N ASN A 36 -8.41 -52.02 -13.46
CA ASN A 36 -7.38 -52.37 -12.49
C ASN A 36 -5.96 -52.21 -13.07
N ALA A 37 -5.07 -51.58 -12.33
CA ALA A 37 -3.62 -51.84 -12.34
C ALA A 37 -2.92 -51.27 -11.08
N PRO A 38 -1.73 -51.74 -10.70
CA PRO A 38 -1.49 -52.18 -9.32
C PRO A 38 -0.80 -51.12 -8.42
N LYS A 39 -1.04 -51.26 -7.13
CA LYS A 39 -0.41 -50.49 -6.03
C LYS A 39 1.11 -50.68 -6.04
N GLN A 40 1.87 -49.58 -6.14
CA GLN A 40 3.22 -49.53 -5.63
C GLN A 40 3.30 -48.54 -4.46
N THR A 41 3.61 -49.15 -3.32
CA THR A 41 3.93 -48.54 -2.04
C THR A 41 5.31 -47.87 -2.15
N LEU A 42 5.42 -46.56 -1.93
CA LEU A 42 6.61 -45.91 -1.34
C LEU A 42 6.33 -44.41 -1.12
N SER A 43 6.50 -44.01 0.10
CA SER A 43 6.92 -42.73 0.66
C SER A 43 5.98 -42.13 1.70
N ARG A 44 5.93 -42.82 2.83
CA ARG A 44 5.83 -42.10 4.11
C ARG A 44 7.23 -41.86 4.59
N LEU A 45 7.68 -40.62 4.57
CA LEU A 45 8.67 -40.05 5.50
C LEU A 45 8.83 -38.55 5.23
N LEU A 46 8.70 -37.77 6.32
CA LEU A 46 9.05 -36.36 6.46
C LEU A 46 8.05 -35.30 6.00
N ARG A 47 6.99 -35.14 6.80
CA ARG A 47 6.37 -33.83 7.05
C ARG A 47 6.61 -33.50 8.53
N PHE A 48 7.62 -32.67 8.81
CA PHE A 48 7.73 -31.99 10.09
C PHE A 48 7.25 -30.56 9.91
N PRO A 49 6.32 -30.06 10.73
CA PRO A 49 6.01 -28.64 10.79
C PRO A 49 7.14 -27.94 11.55
N LEU A 50 7.87 -27.03 10.88
CA LEU A 50 8.79 -26.10 11.52
C LEU A 50 7.96 -25.07 12.31
N LYS A 51 7.80 -25.32 13.61
CA LYS A 51 7.41 -24.30 14.56
C LYS A 51 8.62 -23.39 14.80
N TRP A 52 8.57 -22.16 14.38
CA TRP A 52 9.52 -21.12 14.77
C TRP A 52 9.30 -20.76 16.24
N SER A 53 10.26 -21.06 17.11
CA SER A 53 10.27 -20.58 18.49
C SER A 53 11.16 -19.33 18.57
N ARG A 54 10.65 -18.30 19.23
CA ARG A 54 11.30 -17.00 19.45
C ARG A 54 12.34 -17.03 20.60
N SER A 55 13.21 -18.01 20.74
CA SER A 55 14.26 -17.94 21.75
C SER A 55 15.63 -17.79 21.12
N SER A 56 16.46 -16.91 21.68
CA SER A 56 17.82 -16.60 21.24
C SER A 56 18.77 -17.82 21.26
N GLU A 57 18.43 -18.86 22.01
CA GLU A 57 19.22 -20.10 22.09
C GLU A 57 19.05 -21.02 20.88
N ALA A 58 17.92 -20.94 20.15
CA ALA A 58 17.69 -21.77 18.96
C ALA A 58 18.52 -21.32 17.74
N ARG A 59 19.00 -20.07 17.72
CA ARG A 59 19.86 -19.55 16.63
C ARG A 59 21.30 -20.08 16.69
N ALA A 60 21.81 -20.43 17.87
CA ALA A 60 23.19 -20.91 18.05
C ALA A 60 23.37 -22.36 17.59
N ILE A 61 22.33 -23.19 17.66
CA ILE A 61 22.41 -24.63 17.35
C ILE A 61 22.35 -24.88 15.83
N THR A 62 21.61 -24.08 15.08
CA THR A 62 21.45 -24.27 13.62
C THR A 62 22.69 -23.85 12.84
N THR A 63 23.43 -22.87 13.34
CA THR A 63 24.69 -22.38 12.70
C THR A 63 25.85 -23.37 12.87
N THR A 64 25.85 -24.17 13.94
CA THR A 64 26.92 -25.11 14.26
C THR A 64 26.80 -26.41 13.44
N MET A 65 25.62 -26.84 13.07
CA MET A 65 25.41 -28.07 12.27
C MET A 65 25.68 -27.88 10.77
N ALA A 66 25.40 -26.71 10.21
CA ALA A 66 25.71 -26.38 8.82
C ALA A 66 27.23 -26.24 8.60
N GLY A 67 27.98 -25.70 9.58
CA GLY A 67 29.41 -25.56 9.54
C GLY A 67 30.16 -26.90 9.56
N ALA A 68 29.65 -27.89 10.29
CA ALA A 68 30.28 -29.21 10.39
C ALA A 68 30.20 -30.05 9.11
N ALA A 69 29.09 -29.92 8.35
CA ALA A 69 28.91 -30.62 7.08
C ALA A 69 29.81 -30.08 5.97
N VAL A 70 30.07 -28.75 5.94
CA VAL A 70 30.98 -28.12 4.96
C VAL A 70 32.43 -28.47 5.26
N LEU A 71 32.84 -28.53 6.54
CA LEU A 71 34.21 -28.95 6.91
C LEU A 71 34.48 -30.42 6.60
N ALA A 72 33.50 -31.32 6.68
CA ALA A 72 33.62 -32.71 6.31
C ALA A 72 33.80 -32.90 4.79
N ALA A 73 33.08 -32.12 3.98
CA ALA A 73 33.22 -32.14 2.51
C ALA A 73 34.57 -31.62 2.03
N VAL A 74 35.10 -30.56 2.66
CA VAL A 74 36.44 -30.02 2.33
C VAL A 74 37.55 -30.98 2.73
N ARG A 75 37.46 -31.71 3.86
CA ARG A 75 38.45 -32.73 4.27
C ARG A 75 38.43 -33.98 3.38
N ALA A 76 37.29 -34.36 2.80
CA ALA A 76 37.20 -35.46 1.85
C ALA A 76 37.87 -35.10 0.50
N PHE A 77 37.79 -33.83 0.08
CA PHE A 77 38.40 -33.38 -1.19
C PHE A 77 39.93 -33.24 -1.13
N THR A 78 40.47 -32.94 0.04
CA THR A 78 41.94 -32.82 0.22
C THR A 78 42.64 -34.18 0.42
N LYS A 79 41.91 -35.23 0.85
CA LYS A 79 42.52 -36.57 1.10
C LYS A 79 42.74 -37.39 -0.18
N ASN A 80 42.16 -37.00 -1.31
CA ASN A 80 42.27 -37.76 -2.58
C ASN A 80 43.34 -37.20 -3.55
N ARG A 81 44.11 -36.17 -3.15
CA ARG A 81 45.21 -35.60 -3.95
C ARG A 81 46.61 -36.14 -3.63
N GLY A 82 46.69 -37.22 -2.84
CA GLY A 82 47.95 -37.75 -2.30
C GLY A 82 48.54 -38.97 -2.99
N LYS A 83 48.04 -39.42 -4.16
CA LYS A 83 48.60 -40.59 -4.84
C LYS A 83 48.69 -40.37 -6.35
N ASN A 84 49.60 -39.56 -6.80
CA ASN A 84 50.29 -39.65 -8.11
C ASN A 84 51.41 -38.61 -8.10
N ARG A 85 52.55 -39.00 -7.53
CA ARG A 85 53.83 -38.35 -7.77
C ARG A 85 54.63 -39.30 -8.69
N THR A 86 54.66 -39.02 -9.97
CA THR A 86 55.67 -39.42 -10.89
C THR A 86 56.68 -38.29 -11.07
N LYS A 87 57.95 -38.67 -11.03
CA LYS A 87 59.14 -37.84 -11.12
C LYS A 87 59.03 -36.78 -12.23
N LEU A 88 59.30 -35.52 -11.89
CA LEU A 88 59.74 -34.49 -12.82
C LEU A 88 61.08 -33.95 -12.30
N ASP A 89 62.03 -33.87 -13.21
CA ASP A 89 63.40 -33.54 -13.01
C ASP A 89 63.65 -32.17 -12.41
N GLU A 90 64.75 -32.07 -11.67
CA GLU A 90 65.33 -30.86 -11.11
C GLU A 90 65.59 -29.82 -12.21
N VAL A 91 64.76 -28.77 -12.26
CA VAL A 91 65.09 -27.50 -12.91
C VAL A 91 65.59 -26.56 -11.81
N GLN A 92 66.85 -26.23 -11.83
CA GLN A 92 67.43 -25.20 -10.99
C GLN A 92 66.75 -23.88 -11.24
N GLU A 93 65.96 -23.38 -10.28
CA GLU A 93 65.49 -22.03 -10.26
C GLU A 93 66.62 -21.03 -10.01
N ALA A 94 66.95 -20.25 -11.03
CA ALA A 94 67.76 -19.06 -10.85
C ALA A 94 67.05 -18.07 -9.94
N PRO A 95 67.67 -17.36 -8.99
CA PRO A 95 67.01 -16.42 -8.09
C PRO A 95 66.51 -15.25 -8.90
N VAL A 96 65.17 -15.10 -8.92
CA VAL A 96 64.50 -13.91 -9.42
C VAL A 96 64.82 -12.74 -8.46
N PRO A 97 65.41 -11.64 -8.91
CA PRO A 97 65.74 -10.52 -8.03
C PRO A 97 64.41 -9.82 -7.61
N VAL A 98 63.99 -10.05 -6.38
CA VAL A 98 62.92 -9.32 -5.72
C VAL A 98 63.49 -8.02 -5.18
N THR A 99 63.59 -7.00 -6.05
CA THR A 99 63.69 -5.61 -5.63
C THR A 99 63.07 -4.71 -6.70
N ALA A 100 61.74 -4.62 -6.69
CA ALA A 100 61.13 -3.42 -7.26
C ALA A 100 61.46 -2.25 -6.30
N PRO A 101 62.05 -1.16 -6.77
CA PRO A 101 62.43 -0.06 -5.87
C PRO A 101 61.20 0.55 -5.26
N GLU A 102 61.24 0.78 -3.94
CA GLU A 102 60.16 1.39 -3.10
C GLU A 102 59.56 2.66 -3.72
N LYS A 103 60.34 3.36 -4.51
CA LYS A 103 59.90 4.54 -5.30
C LYS A 103 58.89 4.20 -6.40
N THR A 104 58.96 3.04 -7.03
CA THR A 104 58.04 2.58 -8.09
C THR A 104 56.71 2.18 -7.47
N ALA A 105 56.74 1.46 -6.35
CA ALA A 105 55.54 1.09 -5.59
C ALA A 105 54.79 2.32 -5.04
N LYS A 106 55.52 3.31 -4.51
CA LYS A 106 54.92 4.59 -4.07
C LYS A 106 54.32 5.38 -5.24
N LYS A 107 54.95 5.40 -6.41
CA LYS A 107 54.46 6.06 -7.62
C LYS A 107 53.19 5.35 -8.16
N GLN A 108 53.19 4.02 -8.21
CA GLN A 108 52.01 3.22 -8.59
C GLN A 108 50.84 3.42 -7.60
N LYS A 109 51.09 3.41 -6.30
CA LYS A 109 50.07 3.65 -5.27
C LYS A 109 49.46 5.07 -5.40
N LYS A 110 50.31 6.10 -5.67
CA LYS A 110 49.84 7.46 -5.90
C LYS A 110 49.01 7.60 -7.20
N GLN A 111 49.43 6.89 -8.27
CA GLN A 111 48.70 6.87 -9.55
C GLN A 111 47.35 6.15 -9.43
N LEU A 112 47.26 5.04 -8.67
CA LEU A 112 46.02 4.34 -8.36
C LEU A 112 45.08 5.21 -7.51
N SER A 113 45.62 5.95 -6.52
CA SER A 113 44.86 6.87 -5.68
C SER A 113 44.26 8.02 -6.48
N ASN A 114 45.06 8.63 -7.39
CA ASN A 114 44.55 9.69 -8.27
C ASN A 114 43.47 9.16 -9.22
N SER A 115 43.68 7.96 -9.82
CA SER A 115 42.67 7.32 -10.67
C SER A 115 41.36 7.02 -9.92
N LEU A 116 41.40 6.73 -8.62
CA LEU A 116 40.17 6.57 -7.81
C LEU A 116 39.48 7.91 -7.53
N ALA A 117 40.26 8.97 -7.25
CA ALA A 117 39.71 10.31 -7.06
C ALA A 117 38.99 10.81 -8.32
N ASP A 118 39.65 10.67 -9.48
CA ASP A 118 39.07 11.04 -10.78
C ASP A 118 37.76 10.29 -11.07
N ARG A 119 37.72 8.97 -10.75
CA ARG A 119 36.50 8.16 -10.92
C ARG A 119 35.38 8.58 -9.96
N ARG A 120 35.70 8.97 -8.74
CA ARG A 120 34.70 9.50 -7.78
C ARG A 120 34.12 10.83 -8.25
N GLU A 121 34.98 11.71 -8.76
CA GLU A 121 34.53 12.97 -9.36
C GLU A 121 33.58 12.74 -10.54
N MET A 122 33.86 11.76 -11.41
CA MET A 122 32.95 11.37 -12.49
C MET A 122 31.58 10.89 -11.98
N LEU A 123 31.52 10.20 -10.83
CA LEU A 123 30.24 9.81 -10.21
C LEU A 123 29.41 11.01 -9.77
N GLU A 124 30.05 12.03 -9.19
CA GLU A 124 29.36 13.25 -8.74
C GLU A 124 28.83 14.08 -9.93
N GLN A 125 29.50 14.03 -11.07
CA GLN A 125 29.08 14.76 -12.27
C GLN A 125 27.88 14.16 -13.00
N GLY A 126 27.49 12.91 -12.71
CA GLY A 126 26.36 12.25 -13.37
C GLY A 126 26.38 12.40 -14.90
N GLY A 127 25.36 13.07 -15.48
CA GLY A 127 25.27 13.38 -16.90
C GLY A 127 26.07 14.61 -17.35
N GLY A 128 26.82 15.26 -16.44
CA GLY A 128 27.64 16.44 -16.66
C GLY A 128 26.94 17.76 -16.31
N GLN A 129 27.75 18.78 -16.00
CA GLN A 129 27.29 20.08 -15.44
C GLN A 129 26.14 20.72 -16.21
N LYS A 130 26.20 20.74 -17.54
CA LYS A 130 25.12 21.31 -18.37
C LYS A 130 23.76 20.66 -18.13
N ARG A 131 23.73 19.35 -17.89
CA ARG A 131 22.47 18.61 -17.61
C ARG A 131 22.02 18.81 -16.17
N ILE A 132 22.95 18.94 -15.24
CA ILE A 132 22.67 19.32 -13.85
C ILE A 132 22.02 20.70 -13.81
N ASP A 133 22.61 21.70 -14.47
CA ASP A 133 22.07 23.06 -14.56
C ASP A 133 20.65 23.07 -15.15
N ALA A 134 20.43 22.27 -16.20
CA ALA A 134 19.09 22.11 -16.79
C ALA A 134 18.07 21.44 -15.86
N GLN A 135 18.49 20.54 -14.97
CA GLN A 135 17.67 19.92 -13.94
C GLN A 135 17.28 20.96 -12.88
N HIS A 136 18.26 21.70 -12.37
CA HIS A 136 18.04 22.79 -11.41
C HIS A 136 17.15 23.92 -11.96
N ALA A 137 17.32 24.29 -13.23
CA ALA A 137 16.46 25.29 -13.89
C ALA A 137 14.97 24.90 -13.96
N ARG A 138 14.65 23.61 -13.76
CA ARG A 138 13.29 23.10 -13.65
C ARG A 138 12.81 22.97 -12.21
N GLY A 139 13.57 23.46 -11.23
CA GLY A 139 13.27 23.32 -9.80
C GLY A 139 13.48 21.91 -9.27
N LYS A 140 14.29 21.08 -9.93
CA LYS A 140 14.50 19.67 -9.58
C LYS A 140 15.92 19.41 -9.10
N PHE A 141 16.07 18.49 -8.16
CA PHE A 141 17.36 18.03 -7.65
C PHE A 141 17.94 16.88 -8.49
N THR A 142 19.26 16.69 -8.41
CA THR A 142 19.93 15.49 -8.90
C THR A 142 19.65 14.30 -7.99
N ALA A 143 19.92 13.08 -8.46
CA ALA A 143 19.74 11.86 -7.67
C ALA A 143 20.53 11.90 -6.36
N ARG A 144 21.75 12.41 -6.37
CA ARG A 144 22.62 12.50 -5.18
C ARG A 144 22.15 13.55 -4.19
N GLU A 145 21.71 14.72 -4.69
CA GLU A 145 21.13 15.77 -3.84
C GLU A 145 19.86 15.29 -3.14
N ARG A 146 19.00 14.53 -3.81
CA ARG A 146 17.80 13.92 -3.23
C ARG A 146 18.18 12.97 -2.09
N ILE A 147 19.16 12.09 -2.29
CA ILE A 147 19.68 11.18 -1.27
C ILE A 147 20.26 11.94 -0.09
N ALA A 148 21.07 12.97 -0.33
CA ALA A 148 21.67 13.78 0.72
C ALA A 148 20.64 14.57 1.55
N ARG A 149 19.48 14.94 0.95
CA ARG A 149 18.40 15.67 1.64
C ARG A 149 17.53 14.76 2.50
N ILE A 150 17.33 13.49 2.08
CA ILE A 150 16.43 12.60 2.80
C ILE A 150 17.15 11.78 3.88
N LEU A 151 18.42 11.46 3.69
CA LEU A 151 19.18 10.67 4.65
C LEU A 151 19.87 11.53 5.72
N ASP A 152 20.15 10.91 6.85
CA ASP A 152 20.99 11.49 7.90
C ASP A 152 22.40 11.73 7.34
N ALA A 153 23.03 12.81 7.76
CA ALA A 153 24.37 13.19 7.32
C ALA A 153 25.37 12.03 7.50
N ASP A 154 26.22 11.83 6.49
CA ASP A 154 27.30 10.82 6.47
C ASP A 154 26.83 9.36 6.65
N SER A 155 25.52 9.09 6.53
CA SER A 155 24.96 7.75 6.71
C SER A 155 24.88 6.93 5.42
N PHE A 156 25.06 7.54 4.24
CA PHE A 156 24.87 6.87 2.96
C PHE A 156 26.06 5.99 2.57
N GLU A 157 25.78 4.74 2.29
CA GLU A 157 26.72 3.76 1.74
C GLU A 157 26.26 3.33 0.34
N GLU A 158 26.93 3.82 -0.70
CA GLU A 158 26.56 3.56 -2.10
C GLU A 158 26.99 2.16 -2.54
N HIS A 159 26.10 1.43 -3.20
CA HIS A 159 26.35 0.10 -3.75
C HIS A 159 26.35 0.11 -5.28
N GLY A 160 27.43 -0.43 -5.87
CA GLY A 160 27.59 -0.58 -7.32
C GLY A 160 27.78 0.74 -8.08
N PRO A 161 28.54 1.73 -7.56
CA PRO A 161 28.69 3.03 -8.22
C PRO A 161 29.37 2.95 -9.59
N TYR A 162 30.20 1.95 -9.84
CA TYR A 162 30.98 1.80 -11.07
C TYR A 162 30.39 0.81 -12.08
N ILE A 163 29.15 0.32 -11.84
CA ILE A 163 28.48 -0.57 -12.80
C ILE A 163 27.98 0.27 -13.98
N GLU A 164 28.29 -0.15 -15.21
CA GLU A 164 27.93 0.51 -16.45
C GLU A 164 27.15 -0.44 -17.36
N HIS A 165 26.32 0.10 -18.28
CA HIS A 165 25.66 -0.69 -19.29
C HIS A 165 26.66 -1.34 -20.27
N ARG A 166 26.25 -2.44 -20.92
CA ARG A 166 27.10 -3.25 -21.81
C ARG A 166 26.76 -3.08 -23.29
N HIS A 167 25.70 -2.34 -23.58
CA HIS A 167 25.20 -2.16 -24.94
C HIS A 167 26.04 -1.15 -25.73
N SER A 168 26.17 -1.38 -27.04
CA SER A 168 26.93 -0.54 -27.96
C SER A 168 26.08 0.00 -29.11
N ALA A 169 24.87 -0.54 -29.33
CA ALA A 169 23.97 -0.07 -30.39
C ALA A 169 23.56 1.39 -30.18
N PHE A 170 23.25 2.07 -31.28
CA PHE A 170 22.79 3.48 -31.28
C PHE A 170 23.73 4.48 -30.56
N GLY A 171 25.03 4.20 -30.56
CA GLY A 171 26.04 5.07 -29.95
C GLY A 171 26.11 5.02 -28.42
N LEU A 172 25.51 3.99 -27.78
CA LEU A 172 25.60 3.79 -26.33
C LEU A 172 27.02 3.54 -25.85
N ASP A 173 27.88 2.92 -26.67
CA ASP A 173 29.31 2.72 -26.37
C ASP A 173 30.07 4.01 -26.05
N GLN A 174 29.60 5.16 -26.58
CA GLN A 174 30.16 6.49 -26.32
C GLN A 174 29.48 7.23 -25.17
N GLN A 175 28.44 6.66 -24.59
CA GLN A 175 27.62 7.25 -23.53
C GLN A 175 27.60 6.39 -22.27
N ARG A 176 28.78 5.86 -21.89
CA ARG A 176 28.93 5.08 -20.67
C ARG A 176 29.09 6.00 -19.47
N HIS A 177 28.14 5.92 -18.55
CA HIS A 177 28.17 6.66 -17.30
C HIS A 177 28.27 5.68 -16.12
N PRO A 178 29.21 5.86 -15.20
CA PRO A 178 29.26 5.07 -13.97
C PRO A 178 27.94 5.17 -13.21
N GLY A 179 27.45 4.02 -12.71
CA GLY A 179 26.14 3.93 -12.06
C GLY A 179 24.95 3.81 -13.00
N ASP A 180 25.12 4.09 -14.31
CA ASP A 180 24.11 3.96 -15.38
C ASP A 180 22.78 4.67 -15.10
N GLY A 181 22.85 5.88 -14.51
CA GLY A 181 21.66 6.70 -14.27
C GLY A 181 20.82 6.27 -13.06
N ILE A 182 21.41 5.49 -12.14
CA ILE A 182 20.79 5.21 -10.86
C ILE A 182 21.79 5.12 -9.72
N VAL A 183 21.48 5.77 -8.60
CA VAL A 183 22.24 5.69 -7.34
C VAL A 183 21.49 4.75 -6.41
N THR A 184 22.15 3.71 -5.88
CA THR A 184 21.56 2.71 -5.00
C THR A 184 22.44 2.51 -3.77
N GLY A 185 21.83 2.32 -2.59
CA GLY A 185 22.61 2.08 -1.37
C GLY A 185 21.73 1.98 -0.14
N PHE A 186 22.40 2.02 1.00
CA PHE A 186 21.77 2.01 2.32
C PHE A 186 22.13 3.29 3.07
N GLY A 187 21.26 3.70 3.98
CA GLY A 187 21.49 4.87 4.82
C GLY A 187 20.59 4.85 6.04
N ARG A 188 20.47 6.01 6.68
CA ARG A 188 19.59 6.20 7.82
C ARG A 188 18.66 7.38 7.60
N ILE A 189 17.45 7.26 8.14
CA ILE A 189 16.49 8.36 8.27
C ILE A 189 16.07 8.38 9.75
N ASP A 190 16.35 9.48 10.42
CA ASP A 190 16.11 9.63 11.88
C ASP A 190 16.67 8.44 12.68
N GLY A 191 17.91 8.04 12.37
CA GLY A 191 18.62 6.91 12.98
C GLY A 191 18.21 5.53 12.46
N ARG A 192 17.07 5.37 11.77
CA ARG A 192 16.57 4.09 11.25
C ARG A 192 17.23 3.73 9.92
N ARG A 193 17.65 2.46 9.79
CA ARG A 193 18.24 1.94 8.54
C ARG A 193 17.19 1.81 7.45
N VAL A 194 17.54 2.24 6.24
CA VAL A 194 16.70 2.16 5.05
C VAL A 194 17.52 1.75 3.83
N ALA A 195 16.88 1.11 2.88
CA ALA A 195 17.41 0.93 1.53
C ALA A 195 16.84 2.03 0.63
N ILE A 196 17.69 2.64 -0.19
CA ILE A 196 17.28 3.76 -1.04
C ILE A 196 17.86 3.62 -2.45
N CYS A 197 17.05 3.94 -3.45
CA CYS A 197 17.52 4.17 -4.80
C CYS A 197 16.95 5.47 -5.36
N SER A 198 17.74 6.16 -6.19
CA SER A 198 17.35 7.41 -6.84
C SER A 198 17.76 7.40 -8.30
N GLN A 199 16.80 7.61 -9.19
CA GLN A 199 17.07 7.74 -10.63
C GLN A 199 17.65 9.11 -10.94
N ASP A 200 18.67 9.12 -11.80
CA ASP A 200 19.36 10.32 -12.25
C ASP A 200 18.91 10.71 -13.66
N PHE A 201 18.02 11.68 -13.74
CA PHE A 201 17.50 12.19 -15.01
C PHE A 201 18.61 12.82 -15.89
N THR A 202 19.72 13.27 -15.31
CA THR A 202 20.84 13.84 -16.05
C THR A 202 21.55 12.82 -16.92
N VAL A 203 21.45 11.52 -16.58
CA VAL A 203 22.02 10.40 -17.33
C VAL A 203 20.96 9.74 -18.19
N LEU A 204 21.01 10.00 -19.51
CA LEU A 204 20.09 9.42 -20.50
C LEU A 204 18.60 9.57 -20.13
N GLY A 205 18.21 10.70 -19.50
CA GLY A 205 16.85 10.96 -19.04
C GLY A 205 16.36 9.98 -17.96
N GLY A 206 17.26 9.40 -17.16
CA GLY A 206 16.91 8.40 -16.17
C GLY A 206 16.33 7.12 -16.78
N SER A 207 16.49 6.89 -18.10
CA SER A 207 15.84 5.76 -18.80
C SER A 207 16.23 4.42 -18.21
N PHE A 208 15.23 3.57 -17.99
CA PHE A 208 15.37 2.28 -17.32
C PHE A 208 16.10 1.26 -18.21
N SER A 209 17.17 0.70 -17.70
CA SER A 209 18.09 -0.20 -18.38
C SER A 209 18.19 -1.56 -17.70
N GLU A 210 18.83 -2.54 -18.36
CA GLU A 210 19.22 -3.81 -17.75
C GLU A 210 20.05 -3.59 -16.46
N ILE A 211 20.95 -2.61 -16.47
CA ILE A 211 21.82 -2.32 -15.33
C ILE A 211 21.08 -1.63 -14.18
N GLN A 212 20.17 -0.71 -14.47
CA GLN A 212 19.30 -0.16 -13.43
C GLN A 212 18.51 -1.28 -12.76
N ALA A 213 17.88 -2.17 -13.54
CA ALA A 213 17.17 -3.33 -13.02
C ALA A 213 18.05 -4.21 -12.12
N LEU A 214 19.27 -4.52 -12.56
CA LEU A 214 20.24 -5.29 -11.78
C LEU A 214 20.57 -4.62 -10.45
N LYS A 215 20.84 -3.32 -10.44
CA LYS A 215 21.18 -2.56 -9.22
C LYS A 215 20.00 -2.49 -8.25
N ILE A 216 18.82 -2.10 -8.74
CA ILE A 216 17.61 -2.03 -7.93
C ILE A 216 17.25 -3.43 -7.42
N GLY A 217 17.30 -4.45 -8.28
CA GLY A 217 16.98 -5.83 -7.90
C GLY A 217 17.87 -6.36 -6.77
N ARG A 218 19.17 -6.10 -6.82
CA ARG A 218 20.10 -6.45 -5.73
C ARG A 218 19.80 -5.69 -4.44
N LEU A 219 19.43 -4.41 -4.55
CA LEU A 219 19.04 -3.60 -3.40
C LEU A 219 17.78 -4.16 -2.74
N LEU A 220 16.72 -4.42 -3.52
CA LEU A 220 15.45 -4.97 -3.01
C LEU A 220 15.66 -6.34 -2.34
N GLU A 221 16.45 -7.22 -2.96
CA GLU A 221 16.76 -8.53 -2.41
C GLU A 221 17.49 -8.43 -1.06
N ALA A 222 18.52 -7.58 -0.99
CA ALA A 222 19.27 -7.36 0.24
C ALA A 222 18.43 -6.68 1.32
N ALA A 223 17.62 -5.67 0.96
CA ALA A 223 16.73 -4.96 1.88
C ALA A 223 15.66 -5.90 2.46
N THR A 224 15.00 -6.69 1.61
CA THR A 224 13.98 -7.67 2.02
C THR A 224 14.57 -8.71 2.96
N ALA A 225 15.76 -9.26 2.62
CA ALA A 225 16.45 -10.22 3.47
C ALA A 225 16.92 -9.64 4.82
N ALA A 226 17.24 -8.33 4.84
CA ALA A 226 17.67 -7.62 6.05
C ALA A 226 16.49 -7.00 6.86
N GLY A 227 15.27 -7.08 6.35
CA GLY A 227 14.09 -6.49 6.97
C GLY A 227 14.14 -4.95 7.02
N LEU A 228 14.54 -4.29 5.93
CA LEU A 228 14.69 -2.84 5.85
C LEU A 228 13.66 -2.22 4.92
N PRO A 229 13.04 -1.07 5.28
CA PRO A 229 12.17 -0.32 4.38
C PRO A 229 12.89 0.11 3.11
N ILE A 230 12.17 0.19 2.01
CA ILE A 230 12.68 0.54 0.69
C ILE A 230 12.08 1.86 0.23
N LEU A 231 12.94 2.84 -0.07
CA LEU A 231 12.56 4.11 -0.66
C LEU A 231 13.08 4.19 -2.09
N THR A 232 12.17 4.47 -3.03
CA THR A 232 12.50 4.61 -4.45
C THR A 232 12.17 6.02 -4.91
N LEU A 233 13.19 6.82 -5.29
CA LEU A 233 13.05 8.18 -5.80
C LEU A 233 13.08 8.12 -7.33
N LEU A 234 11.94 8.37 -7.97
CA LEU A 234 11.71 8.09 -9.38
C LEU A 234 11.71 9.36 -10.24
N ASP A 235 12.49 9.33 -11.32
CA ASP A 235 12.61 10.40 -12.30
C ASP A 235 13.14 9.82 -13.63
N SER A 236 12.24 9.36 -14.51
CA SER A 236 12.59 8.57 -15.67
C SER A 236 11.66 8.78 -16.86
N VAL A 237 12.21 8.82 -18.06
CA VAL A 237 11.43 8.82 -19.31
C VAL A 237 10.86 7.43 -19.66
N GLY A 238 11.05 6.41 -18.84
CA GLY A 238 10.61 5.04 -19.10
C GLY A 238 11.73 4.11 -19.62
N ALA A 239 11.37 3.11 -20.41
CA ALA A 239 12.31 2.11 -20.92
C ALA A 239 13.42 2.72 -21.79
N ARG A 240 14.66 2.24 -21.64
CA ARG A 240 15.76 2.57 -22.56
C ARG A 240 15.58 1.81 -23.87
N ILE A 241 14.96 2.46 -24.86
CA ILE A 241 14.55 1.85 -26.13
C ILE A 241 15.74 1.21 -26.87
N GLN A 242 16.92 1.78 -26.75
CA GLN A 242 18.15 1.30 -27.38
C GLN A 242 18.60 -0.09 -26.89
N GLU A 243 18.14 -0.50 -25.71
CA GLU A 243 18.42 -1.82 -25.15
C GLU A 243 17.37 -2.88 -25.52
N GLY A 244 16.23 -2.46 -26.14
CA GLY A 244 15.20 -3.36 -26.59
C GLY A 244 14.62 -4.24 -25.49
N VAL A 245 14.55 -5.56 -25.75
CA VAL A 245 13.98 -6.53 -24.82
C VAL A 245 14.70 -6.65 -23.47
N TRP A 246 15.96 -6.25 -23.39
CA TRP A 246 16.73 -6.28 -22.13
C TRP A 246 16.19 -5.32 -21.09
N SER A 247 15.77 -4.13 -21.53
CA SER A 247 15.07 -3.18 -20.65
C SER A 247 13.73 -3.75 -20.16
N LEU A 248 12.96 -4.42 -21.04
CA LEU A 248 11.69 -5.05 -20.66
C LEU A 248 11.89 -6.22 -19.69
N ALA A 249 12.92 -7.05 -19.91
CA ALA A 249 13.27 -8.13 -18.99
C ALA A 249 13.65 -7.58 -17.60
N GLY A 250 14.34 -6.43 -17.57
CA GLY A 250 14.65 -5.72 -16.34
C GLY A 250 13.41 -5.27 -15.57
N PHE A 251 12.39 -4.74 -16.25
CA PHE A 251 11.11 -4.41 -15.61
C PHE A 251 10.42 -5.65 -15.04
N GLY A 252 10.41 -6.77 -15.79
CA GLY A 252 9.81 -8.02 -15.31
C GLY A 252 10.46 -8.53 -14.02
N ASP A 253 11.79 -8.50 -13.92
CA ASP A 253 12.52 -8.86 -12.70
C ASP A 253 12.22 -7.91 -11.53
N LEU A 254 12.12 -6.59 -11.80
CA LEU A 254 11.76 -5.59 -10.80
C LEU A 254 10.35 -5.82 -10.24
N PHE A 255 9.34 -6.06 -11.11
CA PHE A 255 7.95 -6.30 -10.68
C PHE A 255 7.85 -7.56 -9.83
N TRP A 256 8.56 -8.61 -10.21
CA TRP A 256 8.62 -9.84 -9.41
C TRP A 256 9.19 -9.57 -8.02
N ARG A 257 10.27 -8.78 -7.91
CA ARG A 257 10.90 -8.45 -6.63
C ARG A 257 10.03 -7.54 -5.76
N ASN A 258 9.35 -6.53 -6.35
CA ASN A 258 8.36 -5.74 -5.61
C ASN A 258 7.28 -6.64 -5.00
N THR A 259 6.79 -7.63 -5.76
CA THR A 259 5.80 -8.60 -5.28
C THR A 259 6.35 -9.47 -4.15
N GLN A 260 7.62 -9.91 -4.22
CA GLN A 260 8.24 -10.69 -3.14
C GLN A 260 8.46 -9.87 -1.86
N ALA A 261 8.73 -8.57 -1.98
CA ALA A 261 8.92 -7.66 -0.85
C ALA A 261 7.58 -7.21 -0.23
N SER A 262 6.46 -7.31 -0.98
CA SER A 262 5.13 -6.88 -0.54
C SER A 262 4.70 -7.59 0.74
N GLY A 263 4.30 -6.82 1.76
CA GLY A 263 3.93 -7.33 3.08
C GLY A 263 5.11 -7.90 3.90
N VAL A 264 6.35 -7.77 3.42
CA VAL A 264 7.57 -8.15 4.16
C VAL A 264 8.28 -6.92 4.68
N VAL A 265 8.53 -5.93 3.82
CA VAL A 265 9.10 -4.64 4.17
C VAL A 265 8.30 -3.51 3.53
N PRO A 266 8.11 -2.36 4.17
CA PRO A 266 7.45 -1.21 3.57
C PRO A 266 8.18 -0.72 2.32
N GLN A 267 7.43 -0.46 1.25
CA GLN A 267 7.93 0.05 -0.02
C GLN A 267 7.29 1.41 -0.31
N ILE A 268 8.10 2.47 -0.39
CA ILE A 268 7.64 3.85 -0.62
C ILE A 268 8.25 4.35 -1.92
N SER A 269 7.39 4.73 -2.87
CA SER A 269 7.78 5.37 -4.13
C SER A 269 7.52 6.88 -4.07
N VAL A 270 8.56 7.67 -4.33
CA VAL A 270 8.48 9.14 -4.40
C VAL A 270 8.72 9.55 -5.85
N MET A 271 7.68 10.09 -6.46
CA MET A 271 7.70 10.54 -7.85
C MET A 271 8.19 11.98 -7.91
N LEU A 272 9.35 12.19 -8.51
CA LEU A 272 10.04 13.48 -8.58
C LEU A 272 10.27 13.92 -10.04
N GLY A 273 9.66 13.21 -10.97
CA GLY A 273 9.72 13.49 -12.39
C GLY A 273 8.73 12.64 -13.18
N PRO A 274 8.83 12.65 -14.52
CA PRO A 274 8.00 11.78 -15.34
C PRO A 274 8.29 10.31 -15.06
N CYS A 275 7.25 9.49 -15.19
CA CYS A 275 7.32 8.03 -15.13
C CYS A 275 6.33 7.48 -16.17
N ALA A 276 6.84 6.91 -17.27
CA ALA A 276 6.03 6.53 -18.40
C ALA A 276 6.17 5.04 -18.76
N GLY A 277 5.12 4.48 -19.33
CA GLY A 277 5.09 3.11 -19.83
C GLY A 277 5.21 2.07 -18.71
N GLY A 278 6.02 1.04 -18.94
CA GLY A 278 6.26 -0.03 -17.95
C GLY A 278 6.79 0.46 -16.60
N ALA A 279 7.41 1.63 -16.55
CA ALA A 279 7.96 2.19 -15.32
C ALA A 279 6.91 2.47 -14.25
N VAL A 280 5.64 2.74 -14.61
CA VAL A 280 4.58 3.06 -13.64
C VAL A 280 4.11 1.85 -12.83
N TYR A 281 4.35 0.63 -13.31
CA TYR A 281 3.88 -0.56 -12.60
C TYR A 281 4.68 -0.85 -11.32
N SER A 282 5.99 -0.55 -11.29
CA SER A 282 6.76 -0.71 -10.06
C SER A 282 6.21 0.15 -8.92
N PRO A 283 6.03 1.50 -9.05
CA PRO A 283 5.38 2.29 -8.02
C PRO A 283 3.92 1.85 -7.76
N GLY A 284 3.19 1.39 -8.78
CA GLY A 284 1.84 0.84 -8.60
C GLY A 284 1.78 -0.45 -7.75
N LEU A 285 2.90 -1.18 -7.63
CA LEU A 285 3.04 -2.37 -6.79
C LEU A 285 3.53 -2.05 -5.37
N THR A 286 4.06 -0.83 -5.13
CA THR A 286 4.53 -0.42 -3.80
C THR A 286 3.38 -0.05 -2.87
N ASP A 287 3.67 0.13 -1.59
CA ASP A 287 2.63 0.39 -0.58
C ASP A 287 2.13 1.83 -0.66
N PHE A 288 3.04 2.79 -0.90
CA PHE A 288 2.70 4.21 -1.00
C PHE A 288 3.39 4.89 -2.17
N VAL A 289 2.65 5.77 -2.82
CA VAL A 289 3.12 6.67 -3.89
C VAL A 289 2.94 8.11 -3.42
N ILE A 290 4.04 8.87 -3.40
CA ILE A 290 4.07 10.31 -3.10
C ILE A 290 4.42 11.04 -4.38
N MET A 291 3.64 12.04 -4.78
CA MET A 291 3.88 12.83 -6.00
C MET A 291 4.15 14.30 -5.68
N ALA A 292 5.14 14.90 -6.37
CA ALA A 292 5.40 16.34 -6.30
C ALA A 292 4.63 17.08 -7.40
N ARG A 293 3.94 18.19 -7.05
CA ARG A 293 3.17 19.01 -8.01
C ARG A 293 4.07 19.57 -9.12
N GLY A 294 3.52 19.68 -10.32
CA GLY A 294 4.15 20.36 -11.47
C GLY A 294 5.42 19.72 -12.02
N THR A 295 5.96 18.68 -11.36
CA THR A 295 7.17 17.99 -11.81
C THR A 295 7.00 16.50 -12.01
N SER A 296 6.07 15.87 -11.30
CA SER A 296 5.84 14.42 -11.36
C SER A 296 4.62 14.06 -12.20
N TYR A 297 4.78 13.05 -13.04
CA TYR A 297 3.75 12.56 -13.95
C TYR A 297 3.82 11.05 -14.05
N MET A 298 2.67 10.38 -14.03
CA MET A 298 2.56 8.94 -14.22
C MET A 298 1.52 8.63 -15.31
N PHE A 299 1.89 7.87 -16.33
CA PHE A 299 0.95 7.40 -17.36
C PHE A 299 1.52 6.19 -18.12
N ILE A 300 0.64 5.32 -18.60
CA ILE A 300 1.05 4.17 -19.42
C ILE A 300 1.53 4.63 -20.80
N THR A 301 0.78 5.56 -21.42
CA THR A 301 1.13 6.18 -22.71
C THR A 301 0.97 7.68 -22.63
N GLY A 302 1.93 8.41 -23.18
CA GLY A 302 1.91 9.86 -23.15
C GLY A 302 0.89 10.49 -24.12
N PRO A 303 0.61 11.81 -23.99
CA PRO A 303 -0.40 12.52 -24.77
C PRO A 303 -0.27 12.35 -26.29
N ASP A 304 0.97 12.36 -26.83
CA ASP A 304 1.19 12.22 -28.28
C ASP A 304 0.76 10.85 -28.82
N VAL A 305 0.97 9.79 -28.06
CA VAL A 305 0.54 8.43 -28.44
C VAL A 305 -0.98 8.33 -28.37
N ILE A 306 -1.61 8.87 -27.32
CA ILE A 306 -3.07 8.92 -27.15
C ILE A 306 -3.69 9.63 -28.37
N ARG A 307 -3.20 10.83 -28.68
CA ARG A 307 -3.67 11.61 -29.85
C ARG A 307 -3.55 10.80 -31.15
N THR A 308 -2.45 10.08 -31.32
CA THR A 308 -2.22 9.30 -32.56
C THR A 308 -3.13 8.07 -32.66
N VAL A 309 -3.42 7.40 -31.55
CA VAL A 309 -4.15 6.12 -31.54
C VAL A 309 -5.67 6.33 -31.41
N THR A 310 -6.09 7.24 -30.53
CA THR A 310 -7.52 7.44 -30.22
C THR A 310 -8.09 8.74 -30.77
N GLY A 311 -7.23 9.69 -31.19
CA GLY A 311 -7.64 11.03 -31.59
C GLY A 311 -7.97 11.98 -30.43
N GLU A 312 -7.80 11.53 -29.18
CA GLU A 312 -8.06 12.33 -27.99
C GLU A 312 -6.93 13.33 -27.75
N GLU A 313 -7.27 14.58 -27.52
CA GLU A 313 -6.33 15.63 -27.10
C GLU A 313 -6.41 15.83 -25.59
N VAL A 314 -5.32 15.56 -24.90
CA VAL A 314 -5.19 15.70 -23.45
C VAL A 314 -3.80 16.26 -23.12
N ASP A 315 -3.74 17.20 -22.19
CA ASP A 315 -2.45 17.69 -21.67
C ASP A 315 -1.87 16.72 -20.62
N ILE A 316 -0.58 16.91 -20.31
CA ILE A 316 0.17 15.99 -19.44
C ILE A 316 -0.34 16.01 -17.99
N ASP A 317 -0.76 17.17 -17.48
CA ASP A 317 -1.25 17.33 -16.11
C ASP A 317 -2.63 16.67 -15.95
N THR A 318 -3.53 16.89 -16.89
CA THR A 318 -4.86 16.26 -16.92
C THR A 318 -4.76 14.75 -17.09
N LEU A 319 -3.79 14.25 -17.87
CA LEU A 319 -3.61 12.82 -18.11
C LEU A 319 -3.04 12.10 -16.88
N GLY A 320 -1.99 12.63 -16.28
CA GLY A 320 -1.24 11.90 -15.26
C GLY A 320 -0.46 12.77 -14.28
N GLY A 321 -0.91 14.00 -14.04
CA GLY A 321 -0.36 14.86 -13.01
C GLY A 321 -0.73 14.42 -11.59
N ALA A 322 -0.09 15.04 -10.60
CA ALA A 322 -0.26 14.70 -9.19
C ALA A 322 -1.72 14.81 -8.74
N GLU A 323 -2.44 15.86 -9.13
CA GLU A 323 -3.85 16.09 -8.78
C GLU A 323 -4.77 15.04 -9.40
N THR A 324 -4.53 14.65 -10.65
CA THR A 324 -5.32 13.60 -11.32
C THR A 324 -5.19 12.28 -10.61
N HIS A 325 -3.97 11.92 -10.20
CA HIS A 325 -3.73 10.68 -9.47
C HIS A 325 -4.17 10.74 -8.01
N ALA A 326 -4.19 11.91 -7.39
CA ALA A 326 -4.71 12.09 -6.04
C ALA A 326 -6.24 12.07 -5.97
N ALA A 327 -6.93 12.72 -6.93
CA ALA A 327 -8.38 12.92 -6.81
C ALA A 327 -9.23 11.96 -7.64
N ARG A 328 -8.69 11.39 -8.75
CA ARG A 328 -9.48 10.58 -9.68
C ARG A 328 -9.09 9.11 -9.71
N SER A 329 -7.79 8.81 -9.80
CA SER A 329 -7.35 7.42 -9.97
C SER A 329 -6.95 6.73 -8.66
N GLY A 330 -6.71 7.49 -7.59
CA GLY A 330 -6.24 6.96 -6.31
C GLY A 330 -4.84 6.33 -6.36
N VAL A 331 -4.06 6.60 -7.40
CA VAL A 331 -2.68 6.10 -7.50
C VAL A 331 -1.75 6.84 -6.54
N ALA A 332 -1.90 8.17 -6.41
CA ALA A 332 -1.13 8.97 -5.48
C ALA A 332 -1.77 8.94 -4.09
N HIS A 333 -1.03 8.42 -3.13
CA HIS A 333 -1.46 8.40 -1.72
C HIS A 333 -1.25 9.75 -1.04
N PHE A 334 -0.23 10.49 -1.49
CA PHE A 334 0.11 11.82 -0.98
C PHE A 334 0.57 12.72 -2.13
N VAL A 335 0.28 14.01 -2.00
CA VAL A 335 0.78 15.05 -2.90
C VAL A 335 1.51 16.11 -2.09
N ALA A 336 2.69 16.50 -2.58
CA ALA A 336 3.51 17.56 -2.01
C ALA A 336 3.61 18.73 -2.99
N GLU A 337 3.84 19.95 -2.48
CA GLU A 337 3.96 21.13 -3.31
C GLU A 337 5.21 21.11 -4.22
N ASP A 338 6.29 20.47 -3.73
CA ASP A 338 7.58 20.36 -4.44
C ASP A 338 8.35 19.10 -4.04
N GLU A 339 9.58 18.95 -4.54
CA GLU A 339 10.45 17.82 -4.20
C GLU A 339 10.85 17.78 -2.73
N ASP A 340 11.16 18.92 -2.10
CA ASP A 340 11.50 18.98 -0.67
C ASP A 340 10.33 18.53 0.19
N GLY A 341 9.12 19.01 -0.11
CA GLY A 341 7.89 18.58 0.54
C GLY A 341 7.63 17.08 0.39
N ALA A 342 7.89 16.51 -0.79
CA ALA A 342 7.74 15.08 -1.03
C ALA A 342 8.73 14.24 -0.19
N LEU A 343 9.98 14.69 -0.06
CA LEU A 343 10.98 14.04 0.80
C LEU A 343 10.62 14.13 2.29
N VAL A 344 10.10 15.28 2.74
CA VAL A 344 9.60 15.46 4.11
C VAL A 344 8.41 14.56 4.41
N LEU A 345 7.45 14.43 3.47
CA LEU A 345 6.33 13.51 3.60
C LEU A 345 6.79 12.04 3.67
N ALA A 346 7.78 11.66 2.88
CA ALA A 346 8.35 10.30 2.93
C ALA A 346 8.99 10.00 4.29
N LYS A 347 9.72 10.94 4.90
CA LYS A 347 10.25 10.82 6.26
C LYS A 347 9.12 10.71 7.28
N ARG A 348 8.11 11.60 7.21
CA ARG A 348 6.96 11.58 8.10
C ARG A 348 6.20 10.27 8.01
N LEU A 349 5.92 9.77 6.81
CA LEU A 349 5.27 8.47 6.62
C LEU A 349 6.09 7.34 7.23
N LEU A 350 7.41 7.30 6.96
CA LEU A 350 8.29 6.28 7.51
C LEU A 350 8.27 6.25 9.04
N SER A 351 8.07 7.39 9.72
CA SER A 351 7.99 7.46 11.18
C SER A 351 6.80 6.72 11.79
N TYR A 352 5.77 6.39 11.00
CA TYR A 352 4.62 5.58 11.42
C TYR A 352 4.78 4.09 11.12
N LEU A 353 5.73 3.72 10.26
CA LEU A 353 5.83 2.35 9.75
C LEU A 353 6.91 1.56 10.49
N PRO A 354 6.69 0.26 10.76
CA PRO A 354 7.77 -0.61 11.25
C PRO A 354 8.85 -0.79 10.17
N SER A 355 9.98 -1.39 10.53
CA SER A 355 11.02 -1.70 9.54
C SER A 355 10.64 -2.89 8.66
N ASN A 356 9.86 -3.81 9.17
CA ASN A 356 9.40 -5.02 8.48
C ASN A 356 8.17 -5.60 9.20
N ASN A 357 7.59 -6.65 8.66
CA ASN A 357 6.40 -7.31 9.18
C ASN A 357 6.60 -8.13 10.48
N ALA A 358 7.82 -8.24 10.98
CA ALA A 358 8.12 -8.89 12.25
C ALA A 358 8.36 -7.90 13.40
N ASP A 359 8.51 -6.62 13.07
CA ASP A 359 8.68 -5.53 14.02
C ASP A 359 7.33 -4.85 14.32
N ASP A 360 7.21 -4.24 15.48
CA ASP A 360 6.10 -3.35 15.81
C ASP A 360 6.36 -1.94 15.25
N ALA A 361 5.29 -1.16 15.06
CA ALA A 361 5.40 0.23 14.64
C ALA A 361 6.16 1.07 15.69
N PRO A 362 6.92 2.09 15.27
CA PRO A 362 7.69 2.91 16.20
C PRO A 362 6.80 3.64 17.20
N THR A 363 7.15 3.57 18.46
CA THR A 363 6.52 4.39 19.52
C THR A 363 7.25 5.72 19.67
N SER A 364 6.55 6.76 20.08
CA SER A 364 7.14 8.02 20.55
C SER A 364 7.02 8.13 22.06
N GLU A 365 8.01 8.77 22.71
CA GLU A 365 7.84 9.15 24.11
C GLU A 365 6.66 10.12 24.24
N THR A 366 5.77 9.85 25.19
CA THR A 366 4.61 10.70 25.47
C THR A 366 4.85 11.53 26.72
N ASP A 367 4.73 12.85 26.59
CA ASP A 367 4.47 13.72 27.73
C ASP A 367 2.95 13.90 27.81
N GLU A 368 2.31 13.27 28.80
CA GLU A 368 0.85 13.27 28.97
C GLU A 368 0.25 14.69 28.96
N ASN A 369 1.01 15.69 29.40
CA ASN A 369 0.55 17.08 29.47
C ASN A 369 0.58 17.79 28.10
N VAL A 370 1.36 17.28 27.15
CA VAL A 370 1.60 17.92 25.84
C VAL A 370 0.84 17.19 24.71
N THR A 371 0.63 15.89 24.85
CA THR A 371 0.09 15.05 23.77
C THR A 371 -1.40 14.77 23.86
N SER A 372 -2.03 14.94 25.03
CA SER A 372 -3.47 14.66 25.22
C SER A 372 -4.35 15.83 24.75
N PRO A 373 -5.26 15.60 23.81
CA PRO A 373 -6.27 16.60 23.44
C PRO A 373 -7.32 16.76 24.53
N ASN A 374 -8.11 17.84 24.43
CA ASN A 374 -9.23 18.09 25.35
C ASN A 374 -10.37 17.07 25.10
N ALA A 375 -10.48 16.06 25.93
CA ALA A 375 -11.50 15.01 25.82
C ALA A 375 -12.95 15.53 25.90
N ASP A 376 -13.24 16.58 26.68
CA ASP A 376 -14.58 17.15 26.81
C ASP A 376 -15.07 17.80 25.50
N ALA A 377 -14.15 18.14 24.59
CA ALA A 377 -14.51 18.66 23.27
C ALA A 377 -15.20 17.61 22.39
N LEU A 378 -14.93 16.32 22.61
CA LEU A 378 -15.60 15.22 21.87
C LEU A 378 -17.12 15.20 22.10
N ASP A 379 -17.59 15.60 23.29
CA ASP A 379 -19.03 15.66 23.59
C ASP A 379 -19.80 16.65 22.68
N LYS A 380 -19.09 17.52 21.94
CA LYS A 380 -19.65 18.57 21.08
C LYS A 380 -19.34 18.39 19.59
N VAL A 381 -18.58 17.37 19.22
CA VAL A 381 -18.13 17.17 17.81
C VAL A 381 -19.30 16.80 16.92
N ILE A 382 -20.22 15.97 17.41
CA ILE A 382 -21.39 15.56 16.64
C ILE A 382 -22.54 16.55 16.86
N PRO A 383 -23.12 17.08 15.77
CA PRO A 383 -24.30 17.90 15.83
C PRO A 383 -25.49 17.17 16.49
N PRO A 384 -26.36 17.90 17.18
CA PRO A 384 -27.53 17.32 17.85
C PRO A 384 -28.51 16.63 16.90
N THR A 385 -28.56 17.08 15.65
CA THR A 385 -29.44 16.52 14.63
C THR A 385 -28.70 15.53 13.73
N THR A 386 -29.32 14.41 13.41
CA THR A 386 -28.73 13.38 12.56
C THR A 386 -28.60 13.77 11.09
N GLU A 387 -29.24 14.86 10.67
CA GLU A 387 -29.22 15.40 9.31
C GLU A 387 -28.06 16.38 9.07
N GLU A 388 -27.52 16.98 10.13
CA GLU A 388 -26.42 17.93 10.04
C GLU A 388 -25.09 17.21 9.80
N ALA A 389 -24.33 17.70 8.80
CA ALA A 389 -23.01 17.17 8.46
C ALA A 389 -21.93 17.74 9.38
N TYR A 390 -20.88 16.96 9.62
CA TYR A 390 -19.68 17.39 10.35
C TYR A 390 -18.44 16.73 9.75
N ASP A 391 -17.27 17.30 10.01
CA ASP A 391 -16.00 16.72 9.57
C ASP A 391 -15.48 15.74 10.61
N ILE A 392 -15.40 14.45 10.24
CA ILE A 392 -14.92 13.39 11.11
C ILE A 392 -13.45 13.56 11.53
N ARG A 393 -12.67 14.33 10.76
CA ARG A 393 -11.26 14.64 11.10
C ARG A 393 -11.15 15.36 12.44
N GLU A 394 -12.15 16.15 12.84
CA GLU A 394 -12.17 16.81 14.14
C GLU A 394 -12.29 15.79 15.29
N ALA A 395 -13.10 14.74 15.13
CA ALA A 395 -13.15 13.64 16.10
C ALA A 395 -11.81 12.90 16.17
N ILE A 396 -11.20 12.59 15.02
CA ILE A 396 -9.89 11.91 14.97
C ILE A 396 -8.84 12.72 15.70
N LYS A 397 -8.75 14.04 15.47
CA LYS A 397 -7.79 14.94 16.14
C LYS A 397 -7.97 15.02 17.65
N LEU A 398 -9.23 14.85 18.13
CA LEU A 398 -9.54 14.86 19.56
C LEU A 398 -9.34 13.49 20.24
N ILE A 399 -9.25 12.41 19.46
CA ILE A 399 -8.95 11.06 19.95
C ILE A 399 -7.44 10.79 19.89
N ALA A 400 -6.78 11.17 18.80
CA ALA A 400 -5.35 10.97 18.57
C ALA A 400 -4.48 11.96 19.36
N ASP A 401 -3.19 11.69 19.42
CA ASP A 401 -2.19 12.63 19.95
C ASP A 401 -2.14 13.87 19.06
N LEU A 402 -1.87 15.04 19.68
CA LEU A 402 -1.84 16.32 18.96
C LEU A 402 -0.88 16.26 17.77
N GLU A 403 -1.33 16.83 16.61
CA GLU A 403 -0.57 16.94 15.36
C GLU A 403 -0.11 15.59 14.75
N SER A 404 -0.54 14.44 15.33
CA SER A 404 -0.07 13.13 14.89
C SER A 404 -0.86 12.56 13.70
N PHE A 405 -2.01 13.11 13.33
CA PHE A 405 -2.81 12.54 12.23
C PHE A 405 -2.16 12.81 10.87
N LEU A 406 -1.90 11.74 10.12
CA LEU A 406 -1.42 11.74 8.74
C LEU A 406 -2.45 11.04 7.85
N GLU A 407 -3.29 11.83 7.19
CA GLU A 407 -4.33 11.32 6.29
C GLU A 407 -3.71 10.77 5.01
N VAL A 408 -4.15 9.57 4.58
CA VAL A 408 -3.77 8.91 3.33
C VAL A 408 -4.89 9.06 2.33
N HIS A 409 -4.61 9.38 1.07
CA HIS A 409 -5.63 9.62 0.04
C HIS A 409 -6.64 10.71 0.43
N ALA A 410 -6.17 11.85 0.91
CA ALA A 410 -7.05 12.92 1.38
C ALA A 410 -8.04 13.40 0.30
N ASP A 411 -7.60 13.42 -0.97
CA ASP A 411 -8.39 13.90 -2.11
C ASP A 411 -9.13 12.77 -2.85
N PHE A 412 -8.77 11.49 -2.64
CA PHE A 412 -9.46 10.34 -3.24
C PHE A 412 -10.54 9.80 -2.32
N ALA A 413 -11.74 9.55 -2.87
CA ALA A 413 -12.89 9.04 -2.13
C ALA A 413 -13.10 9.79 -0.79
N PRO A 414 -13.39 11.11 -0.81
CA PRO A 414 -13.44 11.94 0.39
C PRO A 414 -14.56 11.59 1.37
N ASN A 415 -15.50 10.73 0.97
CA ASN A 415 -16.55 10.13 1.81
C ASN A 415 -16.01 9.09 2.81
N ALA A 416 -14.75 8.69 2.68
CA ALA A 416 -14.02 7.86 3.63
C ALA A 416 -12.69 8.52 4.00
N VAL A 417 -12.34 8.51 5.28
CA VAL A 417 -11.05 9.00 5.81
C VAL A 417 -10.24 7.80 6.28
N VAL A 418 -9.00 7.67 5.81
CA VAL A 418 -8.04 6.70 6.31
C VAL A 418 -6.70 7.40 6.58
N GLY A 419 -5.97 6.95 7.58
CA GLY A 419 -4.68 7.56 7.90
C GLY A 419 -4.05 6.96 9.15
N PHE A 420 -2.81 7.37 9.40
CA PHE A 420 -2.06 6.99 10.60
C PHE A 420 -2.15 8.10 11.64
N ALA A 421 -2.24 7.70 12.89
CA ALA A 421 -2.08 8.64 14.00
C ALA A 421 -1.40 7.92 15.17
N ARG A 422 -1.05 8.69 16.21
CA ARG A 422 -0.57 8.13 17.47
C ARG A 422 -1.66 8.27 18.52
N ILE A 423 -1.75 7.30 19.37
CA ILE A 423 -2.55 7.33 20.59
C ILE A 423 -1.66 6.86 21.72
N ASP A 424 -1.39 7.74 22.67
CA ASP A 424 -0.44 7.48 23.76
C ASP A 424 0.92 6.99 23.23
N GLY A 425 1.42 7.70 22.19
CA GLY A 425 2.66 7.40 21.50
C GLY A 425 2.64 6.18 20.58
N GLN A 426 1.65 5.32 20.65
CA GLN A 426 1.51 4.11 19.82
C GLN A 426 0.87 4.45 18.47
N VAL A 427 1.40 3.92 17.38
CA VAL A 427 0.82 4.09 16.05
C VAL A 427 -0.44 3.24 15.89
N ALA A 428 -1.48 3.85 15.33
CA ALA A 428 -2.71 3.17 14.92
C ALA A 428 -3.17 3.65 13.53
N GLY A 429 -3.81 2.76 12.78
CA GLY A 429 -4.50 3.09 11.54
C GLY A 429 -5.96 3.48 11.82
N PHE A 430 -6.33 4.70 11.47
CA PHE A 430 -7.70 5.20 11.56
C PHE A 430 -8.44 4.96 10.25
N ILE A 431 -9.69 4.50 10.36
CA ILE A 431 -10.65 4.37 9.27
C ILE A 431 -11.95 5.02 9.73
N ALA A 432 -12.51 5.93 8.95
CA ALA A 432 -13.73 6.61 9.33
C ALA A 432 -14.62 6.93 8.12
N ASN A 433 -15.93 6.96 8.32
CA ASN A 433 -16.85 7.56 7.36
C ASN A 433 -16.80 9.10 7.49
N GLN A 434 -16.91 9.83 6.38
CA GLN A 434 -16.90 11.30 6.36
C GLN A 434 -18.30 11.85 6.08
N PRO A 435 -19.07 12.24 7.11
CA PRO A 435 -20.43 12.74 6.91
C PRO A 435 -20.54 14.02 6.09
N ALA A 436 -19.48 14.83 6.04
CA ALA A 436 -19.43 16.03 5.21
C ALA A 436 -19.41 15.73 3.69
N HIS A 437 -19.10 14.50 3.30
CA HIS A 437 -19.09 14.07 1.91
C HIS A 437 -20.01 12.87 1.71
N LEU A 438 -21.01 13.01 0.82
CA LEU A 438 -22.00 11.96 0.53
C LEU A 438 -22.62 11.34 1.80
N ALA A 439 -22.75 12.14 2.88
CA ALA A 439 -23.23 11.68 4.19
C ALA A 439 -22.50 10.46 4.77
N GLY A 440 -21.26 10.18 4.34
CA GLY A 440 -20.45 9.04 4.80
C GLY A 440 -20.85 7.69 4.21
N VAL A 441 -21.64 7.64 3.11
CA VAL A 441 -21.98 6.38 2.42
C VAL A 441 -20.72 5.75 1.82
N LEU A 442 -20.74 4.43 1.64
CA LEU A 442 -19.68 3.68 0.96
C LEU A 442 -20.00 3.57 -0.54
N ASP A 443 -19.09 4.02 -1.39
CA ASP A 443 -19.09 3.79 -2.83
C ASP A 443 -17.93 2.86 -3.23
N ILE A 444 -17.72 2.68 -4.52
CA ILE A 444 -16.67 1.83 -5.07
C ILE A 444 -15.30 2.30 -4.61
N ASP A 445 -15.01 3.59 -4.77
CA ASP A 445 -13.69 4.17 -4.49
C ASP A 445 -13.38 4.17 -2.98
N ALA A 446 -14.36 4.50 -2.14
CA ALA A 446 -14.23 4.37 -0.69
C ALA A 446 -13.98 2.93 -0.25
N SER A 447 -14.64 1.98 -0.91
CA SER A 447 -14.46 0.55 -0.63
C SER A 447 -13.03 0.09 -0.92
N ASP A 448 -12.46 0.50 -2.05
CA ASP A 448 -11.09 0.16 -2.44
C ASP A 448 -10.06 0.86 -1.55
N LYS A 449 -10.25 2.15 -1.25
CA LYS A 449 -9.41 2.93 -0.33
C LYS A 449 -9.34 2.27 1.06
N ILE A 450 -10.48 1.96 1.66
CA ILE A 450 -10.57 1.34 2.99
C ILE A 450 -9.92 -0.05 2.98
N ALA A 451 -10.28 -0.90 2.02
CA ALA A 451 -9.77 -2.27 1.97
C ALA A 451 -8.24 -2.32 1.79
N ARG A 452 -7.68 -1.47 0.92
CA ARG A 452 -6.23 -1.35 0.71
C ARG A 452 -5.50 -0.92 1.98
N PHE A 453 -6.04 0.09 2.69
CA PHE A 453 -5.46 0.59 3.93
C PHE A 453 -5.46 -0.46 5.05
N ILE A 454 -6.59 -1.18 5.24
CA ILE A 454 -6.69 -2.27 6.22
C ILE A 454 -5.62 -3.34 5.96
N ARG A 455 -5.49 -3.78 4.70
CA ARG A 455 -4.52 -4.83 4.35
C ARG A 455 -3.09 -4.39 4.60
N PHE A 456 -2.77 -3.14 4.31
CA PHE A 456 -1.46 -2.58 4.63
C PHE A 456 -1.20 -2.57 6.14
N ALA A 457 -2.13 -2.03 6.92
CA ALA A 457 -2.00 -1.95 8.38
C ALA A 457 -1.83 -3.34 9.01
N ASP A 458 -2.63 -4.33 8.57
CA ASP A 458 -2.54 -5.72 9.05
C ASP A 458 -1.20 -6.38 8.68
N ALA A 459 -0.68 -6.14 7.47
CA ALA A 459 0.60 -6.68 7.03
C ALA A 459 1.78 -6.16 7.87
N PHE A 460 1.65 -4.99 8.49
CA PHE A 460 2.70 -4.31 9.23
C PHE A 460 2.38 -4.09 10.71
N ASN A 461 1.56 -4.94 11.31
CA ASN A 461 1.26 -5.00 12.75
C ASN A 461 0.68 -3.68 13.31
N ILE A 462 0.00 -2.87 12.49
CA ILE A 462 -0.60 -1.60 12.91
C ILE A 462 -2.05 -1.84 13.33
N PRO A 463 -2.44 -1.60 14.59
CA PRO A 463 -3.81 -1.79 15.06
C PRO A 463 -4.78 -0.84 14.35
N LEU A 464 -6.04 -1.27 14.18
CA LEU A 464 -7.08 -0.57 13.44
C LEU A 464 -8.12 0.04 14.38
N ILE A 465 -8.37 1.33 14.20
CA ILE A 465 -9.43 2.07 14.90
C ILE A 465 -10.43 2.55 13.86
N THR A 466 -11.69 2.11 13.99
CA THR A 466 -12.75 2.43 13.04
C THR A 466 -13.80 3.32 13.71
N LEU A 467 -14.03 4.51 13.15
CA LEU A 467 -15.10 5.42 13.59
C LEU A 467 -16.26 5.34 12.60
N VAL A 468 -17.41 4.90 13.07
CA VAL A 468 -18.55 4.56 12.21
C VAL A 468 -19.63 5.63 12.27
N ASP A 469 -19.91 6.24 11.13
CA ASP A 469 -21.12 7.04 10.85
C ASP A 469 -21.54 6.80 9.41
N CYS A 470 -22.16 5.65 9.15
CA CYS A 470 -22.42 5.14 7.81
C CYS A 470 -23.91 4.82 7.60
N PRO A 471 -24.62 5.55 6.74
CA PRO A 471 -26.02 5.26 6.45
C PRO A 471 -26.23 4.11 5.47
N GLY A 472 -25.19 3.63 4.78
CA GLY A 472 -25.30 2.55 3.80
C GLY A 472 -24.24 2.57 2.71
N PHE A 473 -24.42 1.69 1.73
CA PHE A 473 -23.73 1.79 0.45
C PHE A 473 -24.47 2.75 -0.47
N LEU A 474 -23.74 3.44 -1.38
CA LEU A 474 -24.31 4.37 -2.33
C LEU A 474 -25.23 3.63 -3.32
N PRO A 475 -26.56 3.91 -3.33
CA PRO A 475 -27.48 3.26 -4.25
C PRO A 475 -27.35 3.85 -5.66
N GLY A 476 -27.66 3.07 -6.67
CA GLY A 476 -27.77 3.53 -8.05
C GLY A 476 -27.25 2.55 -9.08
N ALA A 477 -27.86 2.54 -10.26
CA ALA A 477 -27.50 1.65 -11.36
C ALA A 477 -26.01 1.76 -11.76
N GLY A 478 -25.43 2.96 -11.70
CA GLY A 478 -24.02 3.19 -11.99
C GLY A 478 -23.10 2.43 -11.02
N GLN A 479 -23.38 2.44 -9.72
CA GLN A 479 -22.64 1.70 -8.71
C GLN A 479 -22.81 0.18 -8.89
N GLU A 480 -24.04 -0.28 -9.14
CA GLU A 480 -24.32 -1.70 -9.36
C GLU A 480 -23.60 -2.22 -10.61
N HIS A 481 -23.71 -1.51 -11.74
CA HIS A 481 -23.08 -1.90 -13.01
C HIS A 481 -21.54 -1.87 -12.95
N GLN A 482 -20.94 -0.98 -12.17
CA GLN A 482 -19.49 -0.92 -11.94
C GLN A 482 -19.02 -1.89 -10.87
N GLY A 483 -19.93 -2.60 -10.19
CA GLY A 483 -19.61 -3.72 -9.30
C GLY A 483 -19.45 -3.37 -7.83
N ILE A 484 -20.28 -2.47 -7.28
CA ILE A 484 -20.26 -2.12 -5.84
C ILE A 484 -20.25 -3.36 -4.92
N ILE A 485 -20.95 -4.45 -5.30
CA ILE A 485 -20.97 -5.70 -4.54
C ILE A 485 -19.55 -6.27 -4.42
N ARG A 486 -18.81 -6.33 -5.54
CA ARG A 486 -17.44 -6.85 -5.58
C ARG A 486 -16.48 -5.96 -4.80
N HIS A 487 -16.60 -4.64 -4.94
CA HIS A 487 -15.76 -3.67 -4.24
C HIS A 487 -16.08 -3.62 -2.74
N GLY A 488 -17.34 -3.59 -2.34
CA GLY A 488 -17.74 -3.67 -0.93
C GLY A 488 -17.31 -4.97 -0.25
N ALA A 489 -17.31 -6.09 -0.98
CA ALA A 489 -16.82 -7.36 -0.47
C ALA A 489 -15.32 -7.34 -0.12
N LYS A 490 -14.52 -6.43 -0.70
CA LYS A 490 -13.09 -6.24 -0.34
C LYS A 490 -12.95 -5.76 1.11
N ILE A 491 -13.83 -4.84 1.58
CA ILE A 491 -13.80 -4.36 2.96
C ILE A 491 -14.12 -5.52 3.92
N VAL A 492 -15.18 -6.28 3.63
CA VAL A 492 -15.56 -7.46 4.44
C VAL A 492 -14.39 -8.43 4.57
N TYR A 493 -13.76 -8.71 3.42
CA TYR A 493 -12.62 -9.61 3.37
C TYR A 493 -11.44 -9.08 4.19
N ALA A 494 -11.06 -7.82 4.00
CA ALA A 494 -9.92 -7.21 4.65
C ALA A 494 -10.07 -7.20 6.18
N TYR A 495 -11.20 -6.76 6.73
CA TYR A 495 -11.44 -6.80 8.17
C TYR A 495 -11.55 -8.23 8.73
N SER A 496 -12.16 -9.16 7.99
CA SER A 496 -12.30 -10.55 8.45
C SER A 496 -10.96 -11.30 8.45
N GLU A 497 -10.04 -10.95 7.55
CA GLU A 497 -8.70 -11.54 7.46
C GLU A 497 -7.72 -10.89 8.44
N ALA A 498 -7.91 -9.62 8.78
CA ALA A 498 -7.01 -8.84 9.62
C ALA A 498 -6.82 -9.46 11.01
N THR A 499 -5.55 -9.59 11.39
CA THR A 499 -5.07 -10.25 12.60
C THR A 499 -4.71 -9.28 13.72
N VAL A 500 -4.44 -8.02 13.38
CA VAL A 500 -4.13 -6.95 14.33
C VAL A 500 -5.31 -6.62 15.26
N PRO A 501 -5.09 -5.94 16.40
CA PRO A 501 -6.18 -5.40 17.20
C PRO A 501 -7.13 -4.54 16.38
N LYS A 502 -8.43 -4.79 16.51
CA LYS A 502 -9.50 -4.06 15.83
C LYS A 502 -10.46 -3.48 16.85
N ILE A 503 -10.57 -2.16 16.86
CA ILE A 503 -11.43 -1.40 17.76
C ILE A 503 -12.38 -0.57 16.91
N SER A 504 -13.68 -0.65 17.14
CA SER A 504 -14.66 0.19 16.47
C SER A 504 -15.48 1.02 17.45
N VAL A 505 -15.82 2.23 17.05
CA VAL A 505 -16.68 3.15 17.82
C VAL A 505 -17.77 3.63 16.89
N VAL A 506 -19.01 3.29 17.18
CA VAL A 506 -20.18 3.79 16.45
C VAL A 506 -20.55 5.14 17.01
N LEU A 507 -20.42 6.19 16.19
CA LEU A 507 -20.63 7.57 16.61
C LEU A 507 -22.08 7.99 16.42
N ARG A 508 -22.66 7.65 15.25
CA ARG A 508 -24.03 8.04 14.89
C ARG A 508 -24.68 6.92 14.05
N LYS A 509 -24.78 7.05 12.73
CA LYS A 509 -25.48 6.08 11.86
C LYS A 509 -24.66 4.81 11.64
N ALA A 510 -25.30 3.67 11.77
CA ALA A 510 -24.72 2.35 11.49
C ALA A 510 -25.82 1.42 10.93
N TYR A 511 -26.08 1.52 9.61
CA TYR A 511 -27.23 0.86 9.01
C TYR A 511 -26.85 -0.27 8.05
N GLY A 512 -27.60 -1.36 8.17
CA GLY A 512 -27.62 -2.48 7.25
C GLY A 512 -26.26 -3.18 7.02
N GLY A 513 -26.01 -3.58 5.79
CA GLY A 513 -24.77 -4.24 5.40
C GLY A 513 -23.53 -3.36 5.58
N ALA A 514 -23.64 -2.05 5.43
CA ALA A 514 -22.54 -1.11 5.61
C ALA A 514 -22.05 -1.07 7.07
N TYR A 515 -22.95 -1.16 8.05
CA TYR A 515 -22.54 -1.34 9.46
C TYR A 515 -21.73 -2.65 9.64
N ILE A 516 -22.21 -3.74 9.04
CA ILE A 516 -21.50 -5.03 9.18
C ILE A 516 -20.07 -4.91 8.68
N VAL A 517 -19.85 -4.31 7.51
CA VAL A 517 -18.52 -4.24 6.87
C VAL A 517 -17.57 -3.24 7.54
N MET A 518 -18.10 -2.23 8.25
CA MET A 518 -17.30 -1.22 8.96
C MET A 518 -16.85 -1.71 10.34
N SER A 519 -16.12 -2.82 10.36
CA SER A 519 -15.51 -3.37 11.60
C SER A 519 -16.51 -3.66 12.70
N SER A 520 -17.63 -4.33 12.40
CA SER A 520 -18.60 -4.71 13.43
C SER A 520 -18.16 -5.95 14.25
N LYS A 521 -18.80 -6.16 15.41
CA LYS A 521 -18.62 -7.38 16.21
C LYS A 521 -18.97 -8.66 15.43
N MET A 522 -19.87 -8.55 14.44
CA MET A 522 -20.34 -9.66 13.60
C MET A 522 -19.21 -10.24 12.73
N ILE A 523 -18.24 -9.42 12.32
CA ILE A 523 -17.04 -9.85 11.57
C ILE A 523 -15.78 -9.96 12.45
N ARG A 524 -15.98 -10.20 13.74
CA ARG A 524 -14.92 -10.50 14.71
C ARG A 524 -14.01 -9.32 15.06
N THR A 525 -14.55 -8.10 15.15
CA THR A 525 -13.86 -6.99 15.77
C THR A 525 -13.69 -7.24 17.27
N ASP A 526 -12.53 -6.91 17.83
CA ASP A 526 -12.19 -7.25 19.21
C ASP A 526 -12.99 -6.43 20.21
N VAL A 527 -13.08 -5.11 19.99
CA VAL A 527 -13.82 -4.17 20.83
C VAL A 527 -14.73 -3.31 19.97
N CYS A 528 -16.03 -3.33 20.29
CA CYS A 528 -17.05 -2.51 19.64
C CYS A 528 -17.73 -1.63 20.67
N LEU A 529 -17.57 -0.32 20.57
CA LEU A 529 -18.16 0.68 21.43
C LEU A 529 -19.20 1.50 20.66
N ALA A 530 -20.09 2.14 21.36
CA ALA A 530 -21.01 3.08 20.75
C ALA A 530 -21.18 4.33 21.63
N TRP A 531 -21.44 5.47 21.00
CA TRP A 531 -21.88 6.66 21.71
C TRP A 531 -23.38 6.62 21.94
N PRO A 532 -23.95 7.39 22.89
CA PRO A 532 -25.39 7.45 23.13
C PRO A 532 -26.18 7.94 21.91
N SER A 533 -25.53 8.70 21.02
CA SER A 533 -26.08 9.19 19.75
C SER A 533 -26.11 8.15 18.62
N ALA A 534 -25.59 6.94 18.87
CA ALA A 534 -25.52 5.90 17.85
C ALA A 534 -26.92 5.34 17.51
N GLU A 535 -27.12 5.09 16.22
CA GLU A 535 -28.30 4.44 15.67
C GLU A 535 -27.86 3.17 14.95
N ILE A 536 -28.10 2.00 15.53
CA ILE A 536 -27.64 0.71 15.02
C ILE A 536 -28.84 -0.14 14.60
N ALA A 537 -29.08 -0.26 13.29
CA ALA A 537 -30.25 -0.95 12.76
C ALA A 537 -30.08 -1.50 11.35
N VAL A 538 -31.08 -2.23 10.87
CA VAL A 538 -31.12 -2.68 9.45
C VAL A 538 -31.27 -1.49 8.51
N MET A 539 -32.01 -0.46 8.91
CA MET A 539 -32.19 0.81 8.19
C MET A 539 -32.68 1.92 9.14
N GLY A 540 -32.54 3.17 8.73
CA GLY A 540 -33.04 4.30 9.51
C GLY A 540 -34.57 4.29 9.64
N ALA A 541 -35.09 4.91 10.72
CA ALA A 541 -36.51 4.88 11.08
C ALA A 541 -37.43 5.34 9.95
N LYS A 542 -37.09 6.40 9.21
CA LYS A 542 -37.87 6.90 8.05
C LYS A 542 -38.12 5.81 7.00
N GLY A 543 -37.06 5.06 6.65
CA GLY A 543 -37.15 3.96 5.69
C GLY A 543 -38.00 2.80 6.20
N ALA A 544 -37.72 2.38 7.44
CA ALA A 544 -38.40 1.27 8.07
C ALA A 544 -39.92 1.56 8.21
N VAL A 545 -40.30 2.71 8.71
CA VAL A 545 -41.69 3.12 8.88
C VAL A 545 -42.44 3.20 7.54
N SER A 546 -41.79 3.73 6.50
CA SER A 546 -42.35 3.79 5.16
C SER A 546 -42.68 2.41 4.57
N ILE A 547 -41.93 1.36 4.95
CA ILE A 547 -42.16 -0.01 4.50
C ILE A 547 -43.14 -0.74 5.42
N LEU A 548 -42.86 -0.77 6.72
CA LEU A 548 -43.63 -1.58 7.69
C LEU A 548 -45.01 -1.04 7.93
N TYR A 549 -45.16 0.27 7.97
CA TYR A 549 -46.40 0.94 8.30
C TYR A 549 -47.09 1.60 7.08
N ALA A 550 -46.68 1.23 5.84
CA ALA A 550 -47.21 1.79 4.59
C ALA A 550 -48.74 1.77 4.52
N ARG A 551 -49.38 0.67 4.97
CA ARG A 551 -50.86 0.54 4.99
C ARG A 551 -51.51 1.46 6.02
N GLN A 552 -50.95 1.60 7.22
CA GLN A 552 -51.46 2.50 8.28
C GLN A 552 -51.35 3.95 7.88
N LEU A 553 -50.20 4.35 7.29
CA LEU A 553 -49.98 5.69 6.80
C LEU A 553 -50.93 6.06 5.64
N LYS A 554 -51.19 5.09 4.74
CA LYS A 554 -52.15 5.30 3.64
C LYS A 554 -53.61 5.40 4.13
N ALA A 555 -53.96 4.73 5.22
CA ALA A 555 -55.28 4.75 5.81
C ALA A 555 -55.55 6.00 6.70
N ALA A 556 -54.51 6.70 7.16
CA ALA A 556 -54.62 7.93 7.95
C ALA A 556 -55.13 9.11 7.10
N ALA A 557 -55.88 9.99 7.74
CA ALA A 557 -56.32 11.21 7.10
C ALA A 557 -55.12 12.04 6.62
N PRO A 558 -55.22 12.72 5.47
CA PRO A 558 -54.11 13.48 4.90
C PRO A 558 -53.45 14.47 5.86
N GLU A 559 -54.26 15.16 6.66
CA GLU A 559 -53.85 16.15 7.67
C GLU A 559 -53.17 15.53 8.89
N GLU A 560 -53.42 14.27 9.22
CA GLU A 560 -52.84 13.56 10.37
C GLU A 560 -51.66 12.65 9.97
N ARG A 561 -51.46 12.44 8.66
CA ARG A 561 -50.50 11.45 8.14
C ARG A 561 -49.07 11.74 8.55
N GLU A 562 -48.67 13.01 8.50
CA GLU A 562 -47.29 13.41 8.85
C GLU A 562 -47.04 13.28 10.35
N GLN A 563 -48.02 13.70 11.19
CA GLN A 563 -47.92 13.52 12.64
C GLN A 563 -47.85 12.01 13.02
N LYS A 564 -48.68 11.20 12.36
CA LYS A 564 -48.65 9.74 12.54
C LYS A 564 -47.33 9.12 12.11
N ARG A 565 -46.75 9.60 11.01
CA ARG A 565 -45.43 9.16 10.54
C ARG A 565 -44.36 9.46 11.58
N GLN A 566 -44.27 10.71 12.03
CA GLN A 566 -43.30 11.13 13.02
C GLN A 566 -43.41 10.33 14.30
N GLN A 567 -44.64 10.11 14.79
CA GLN A 567 -44.84 9.24 15.97
C GLN A 567 -44.28 7.84 15.78
N LEU A 568 -44.55 7.20 14.63
CA LEU A 568 -44.08 5.86 14.33
C LEU A 568 -42.56 5.83 14.13
N GLU A 569 -41.96 6.89 13.59
CA GLU A 569 -40.51 7.03 13.45
C GLU A 569 -39.82 7.13 14.83
N ASP A 570 -40.37 7.95 15.73
CA ASP A 570 -39.88 8.11 17.11
C ASP A 570 -40.00 6.79 17.91
N GLU A 571 -41.14 6.10 17.81
CA GLU A 571 -41.35 4.78 18.42
C GLU A 571 -40.36 3.73 17.88
N PHE A 572 -40.18 3.68 16.56
CA PHE A 572 -39.27 2.77 15.91
C PHE A 572 -37.81 3.06 16.30
N GLN A 573 -37.42 4.32 16.39
CA GLN A 573 -36.08 4.73 16.77
C GLN A 573 -35.73 4.28 18.20
N GLN A 574 -36.70 4.47 19.14
CA GLN A 574 -36.49 4.06 20.53
C GLN A 574 -36.43 2.53 20.70
N GLU A 575 -37.26 1.79 19.97
CA GLU A 575 -37.43 0.35 20.13
C GLU A 575 -36.34 -0.44 19.39
N PHE A 576 -35.85 0.04 18.22
CA PHE A 576 -34.98 -0.76 17.34
C PHE A 576 -33.62 -0.15 17.04
N ASN A 577 -33.48 1.19 17.01
CA ASN A 577 -32.23 1.84 16.58
C ASN A 577 -31.32 2.22 17.74
N SER A 578 -31.79 2.18 18.97
CA SER A 578 -31.01 2.57 20.15
C SER A 578 -29.76 1.70 20.32
N PRO A 579 -28.57 2.28 20.63
CA PRO A 579 -27.35 1.52 20.88
C PRO A 579 -27.51 0.54 22.06
N PHE A 580 -28.42 0.81 23.01
CA PHE A 580 -28.70 -0.07 24.14
C PHE A 580 -29.37 -1.39 23.69
N VAL A 581 -30.11 -1.40 22.58
CA VAL A 581 -30.65 -2.63 21.99
C VAL A 581 -29.51 -3.51 21.47
N ALA A 582 -28.56 -2.92 20.76
CA ALA A 582 -27.37 -3.63 20.28
C ALA A 582 -26.49 -4.12 21.44
N ALA A 583 -26.36 -3.34 22.52
CA ALA A 583 -25.61 -3.74 23.72
C ALA A 583 -26.29 -4.92 24.45
N SER A 584 -27.60 -4.84 24.66
CA SER A 584 -28.36 -5.90 25.35
C SER A 584 -28.32 -7.25 24.61
N SER A 585 -28.10 -7.22 23.29
CA SER A 585 -27.99 -8.42 22.45
C SER A 585 -26.52 -8.85 22.20
N GLY A 586 -25.53 -8.16 22.78
CA GLY A 586 -24.10 -8.49 22.66
C GLY A 586 -23.48 -8.17 21.31
N HIS A 587 -24.10 -7.25 20.54
CA HIS A 587 -23.58 -6.80 19.26
C HIS A 587 -22.60 -5.62 19.38
N ILE A 588 -22.57 -4.95 20.53
CA ILE A 588 -21.52 -4.03 20.98
C ILE A 588 -21.13 -4.37 22.42
N ASP A 589 -19.93 -3.98 22.84
CA ASP A 589 -19.40 -4.30 24.16
C ASP A 589 -19.85 -3.28 25.23
N ASP A 590 -19.98 -2.01 24.85
CA ASP A 590 -20.40 -0.95 25.78
C ASP A 590 -20.94 0.30 25.06
N VAL A 591 -21.75 1.08 25.79
CA VAL A 591 -22.16 2.45 25.40
C VAL A 591 -21.43 3.42 26.30
N ILE A 592 -20.58 4.27 25.69
CA ILE A 592 -19.67 5.17 26.39
C ILE A 592 -19.94 6.63 26.07
N TYR A 593 -19.62 7.56 26.99
CA TYR A 593 -19.63 8.98 26.64
C TYR A 593 -18.53 9.29 25.62
N PRO A 594 -18.74 10.25 24.69
CA PRO A 594 -17.74 10.60 23.68
C PRO A 594 -16.37 10.91 24.29
N ARG A 595 -16.31 11.68 25.38
CA ARG A 595 -15.07 12.02 26.10
C ARG A 595 -14.28 10.83 26.67
N GLU A 596 -14.90 9.65 26.84
CA GLU A 596 -14.24 8.44 27.33
C GLU A 596 -13.53 7.67 26.20
N THR A 597 -13.80 8.00 24.93
CA THR A 597 -13.36 7.24 23.76
C THR A 597 -11.84 7.01 23.75
N ARG A 598 -11.03 8.06 23.93
CA ARG A 598 -9.57 7.95 23.95
C ARG A 598 -9.10 6.98 25.02
N ALA A 599 -9.55 7.14 26.27
CA ALA A 599 -9.14 6.28 27.39
C ALA A 599 -9.53 4.81 27.15
N ARG A 600 -10.71 4.56 26.59
CA ARG A 600 -11.20 3.20 26.27
C ARG A 600 -10.39 2.56 25.13
N ILE A 601 -9.97 3.34 24.14
CA ILE A 601 -9.09 2.87 23.05
C ILE A 601 -7.72 2.52 23.60
N ILE A 602 -7.11 3.37 24.44
CA ILE A 602 -5.80 3.10 25.07
C ILE A 602 -5.85 1.80 25.87
N ALA A 603 -6.86 1.66 26.75
CA ALA A 603 -7.04 0.44 27.51
C ALA A 603 -7.22 -0.82 26.61
N ALA A 604 -7.96 -0.68 25.50
CA ALA A 604 -8.15 -1.78 24.55
C ALA A 604 -6.84 -2.16 23.83
N LEU A 605 -6.04 -1.17 23.42
CA LEU A 605 -4.73 -1.42 22.80
C LEU A 605 -3.78 -2.12 23.74
N ASP A 606 -3.80 -1.75 25.03
CA ASP A 606 -2.93 -2.34 26.05
C ASP A 606 -3.22 -3.83 26.25
N TYR A 607 -4.48 -4.23 26.51
CA TYR A 607 -4.79 -5.65 26.72
C TYR A 607 -4.82 -6.50 25.45
N LEU A 608 -4.92 -5.88 24.25
CA LEU A 608 -4.82 -6.56 22.97
C LEU A 608 -3.40 -6.61 22.40
N LYS A 609 -2.42 -6.01 23.07
CA LYS A 609 -1.03 -5.90 22.58
C LYS A 609 -0.44 -7.24 22.13
N ASP A 610 -0.68 -8.29 22.91
CA ASP A 610 -0.15 -9.63 22.63
C ASP A 610 -1.15 -10.53 21.90
N LYS A 611 -2.15 -9.95 21.22
CA LYS A 611 -3.16 -10.70 20.47
C LYS A 611 -2.51 -11.62 19.42
N GLN A 612 -2.80 -12.91 19.50
CA GLN A 612 -2.36 -13.91 18.53
C GLN A 612 -3.57 -14.71 18.01
N PRO A 613 -4.22 -14.25 16.93
CA PRO A 613 -5.34 -14.96 16.36
C PRO A 613 -4.87 -16.26 15.71
N ALA A 614 -5.65 -17.33 15.89
CA ALA A 614 -5.45 -18.58 15.17
C ALA A 614 -5.90 -18.42 13.71
N THR A 615 -4.97 -18.49 12.78
CA THR A 615 -5.27 -18.47 11.34
C THR A 615 -5.15 -19.89 10.76
N LEU A 616 -6.06 -20.24 9.85
CA LEU A 616 -5.96 -21.50 9.12
C LEU A 616 -4.80 -21.44 8.11
N PRO A 617 -3.98 -22.49 7.97
CA PRO A 617 -2.91 -22.54 6.98
C PRO A 617 -3.48 -22.42 5.56
N LYS A 618 -3.00 -21.43 4.81
CA LYS A 618 -3.35 -21.21 3.39
C LYS A 618 -2.12 -20.67 2.65
N LYS A 619 -2.07 -20.83 1.32
CA LYS A 619 -0.99 -20.24 0.52
C LYS A 619 -1.03 -18.72 0.56
N HIS A 620 -2.21 -18.16 0.37
CA HIS A 620 -2.58 -16.74 0.46
C HIS A 620 -4.10 -16.64 0.52
N GLY A 621 -4.63 -15.49 0.86
CA GLY A 621 -6.04 -15.18 0.74
C GLY A 621 -6.45 -15.04 -0.74
N ASN A 622 -7.73 -15.28 -1.04
CA ASN A 622 -8.32 -15.01 -2.37
C ASN A 622 -9.34 -13.88 -2.22
N ILE A 623 -8.80 -12.67 -2.08
CA ILE A 623 -9.61 -11.45 -1.98
C ILE A 623 -10.33 -11.20 -3.31
N PRO A 624 -11.61 -10.76 -3.32
CA PRO A 624 -12.28 -10.33 -4.54
C PRO A 624 -11.60 -9.07 -5.10
N LEU A 625 -10.94 -9.19 -6.26
CA LEU A 625 -10.19 -8.10 -6.90
C LEU A 625 -11.07 -7.29 -7.86
#